data_51f6ab91ff72857d326e5eb118c78d88
#
_entry.id   51f6ab91ff72857d326e5eb118c78d88
#
_cell.length_a   1.000
_cell.length_b   1.000
_cell.length_c   1.000
_cell.angle_alpha   90.00
_cell.angle_beta   90.00
_cell.angle_gamma   90.00
#
_symmetry.space_group_name_H-M   'P 1'
#
loop_
_entity.id
_entity.type
_entity.pdbx_description
1 polymer ?
#
loop_
_entity_poly.entity_id
_entity_poly.type
_entity_poly.pdbx_seq_one_letter_code
_entity_poly.pdbx_strand_id
1 'polypeptide(L)'
;DIGGGTTDVATISLGGIVSSRSIRMAGDKIDESIIYYVRKNYNLLIGERTAEQLKMDVASASVEFAKELDSQTIRGRDLVTGLPKTIEIKAEDVATAIQEVVEEIITAIKETLEETSPEIAADVIDHGIVLTGGGAQLRHLPEVIAEATKV
;
A
#
# COMPACT_ATOMS: atom_id res chain seq x y z
N ASP A 1 11.73 -2.93 1.37
CA ASP A 1 11.34 -2.68 2.75
C ASP A 1 10.27 -1.58 2.79
N ILE A 2 9.07 -1.93 3.23
CA ILE A 2 7.96 -0.99 3.32
C ILE A 2 7.69 -0.72 4.81
N GLY A 3 8.21 0.38 5.30
CA GLY A 3 8.04 0.80 6.69
C GLY A 3 6.81 1.68 6.88
N GLY A 4 6.82 2.48 7.96
CA GLY A 4 5.79 3.48 8.23
C GLY A 4 5.97 4.74 7.40
N GLY A 5 7.19 5.28 7.35
CA GLY A 5 7.50 6.55 6.71
C GLY A 5 8.07 6.44 5.29
N THR A 6 8.83 5.39 5.01
CA THR A 6 9.51 5.21 3.72
C THR A 6 9.37 3.81 3.18
N THR A 7 9.46 3.69 1.87
CA THR A 7 9.65 2.44 1.15
C THR A 7 11.03 2.49 0.51
N ASP A 8 11.86 1.50 0.81
CA ASP A 8 13.21 1.38 0.31
C ASP A 8 13.31 0.14 -0.58
N VAL A 9 13.75 0.36 -1.82
CA VAL A 9 13.92 -0.69 -2.82
C VAL A 9 15.41 -0.78 -3.14
N ALA A 10 15.96 -1.98 -3.13
CA ALA A 10 17.35 -2.20 -3.47
C ALA A 10 17.53 -3.49 -4.25
N THR A 11 18.42 -3.44 -5.24
CA THR A 11 18.93 -4.63 -5.91
C THR A 11 20.30 -4.93 -5.32
N ILE A 12 20.48 -6.16 -4.85
CA ILE A 12 21.70 -6.61 -4.19
C ILE A 12 22.36 -7.70 -5.02
N SER A 13 23.66 -7.57 -5.28
CA SER A 13 24.45 -8.57 -6.00
C SER A 13 25.83 -8.67 -5.36
N LEU A 14 26.31 -9.89 -5.15
CA LEU A 14 27.63 -10.18 -4.58
C LEU A 14 27.87 -9.44 -3.23
N GLY A 15 26.81 -9.34 -2.41
CA GLY A 15 26.89 -8.70 -1.11
C GLY A 15 26.91 -7.18 -1.11
N GLY A 16 26.71 -6.55 -2.25
CA GLY A 16 26.66 -5.09 -2.38
C GLY A 16 25.37 -4.59 -3.01
N ILE A 17 25.01 -3.35 -2.70
CA ILE A 17 23.87 -2.68 -3.32
C ILE A 17 24.28 -2.17 -4.70
N VAL A 18 23.57 -2.60 -5.74
CA VAL A 18 23.82 -2.24 -7.13
C VAL A 18 22.96 -1.07 -7.57
N SER A 19 21.71 -1.05 -7.13
CA SER A 19 20.75 0.02 -7.41
C SER A 19 19.84 0.15 -6.21
N SER A 20 19.44 1.36 -5.87
CA SER A 20 18.51 1.58 -4.76
C SER A 20 17.68 2.84 -4.97
N ARG A 21 16.51 2.85 -4.34
CA ARG A 21 15.59 3.98 -4.38
C ARG A 21 14.80 4.03 -3.08
N SER A 22 14.63 5.23 -2.55
CA SER A 22 13.81 5.45 -1.36
C SER A 22 12.72 6.46 -1.68
N ILE A 23 11.49 6.15 -1.30
CA ILE A 23 10.36 7.06 -1.47
C ILE A 23 9.62 7.22 -0.14
N ARG A 24 8.95 8.37 0.03
CA ARG A 24 8.15 8.66 1.22
C ARG A 24 6.69 8.23 1.04
N MET A 25 6.48 7.07 0.49
CA MET A 25 5.18 6.43 0.30
C MET A 25 5.21 5.07 0.98
N ALA A 26 4.57 4.97 2.14
CA ALA A 26 4.58 3.77 2.98
C ALA A 26 3.34 3.75 3.87
N GLY A 27 3.39 3.05 5.00
CA GLY A 27 2.24 2.83 5.88
C GLY A 27 1.52 4.10 6.32
N ASP A 28 2.25 5.17 6.64
CA ASP A 28 1.64 6.44 7.08
C ASP A 28 0.85 7.11 5.95
N LYS A 29 1.34 7.04 4.73
CA LYS A 29 0.63 7.56 3.56
C LYS A 29 -0.61 6.73 3.23
N ILE A 30 -0.57 5.45 3.49
CA ILE A 30 -1.76 4.58 3.37
C ILE A 30 -2.83 5.07 4.35
N ASP A 31 -2.47 5.32 5.61
CA ASP A 31 -3.40 5.82 6.61
C ASP A 31 -3.97 7.20 6.23
N GLU A 32 -3.11 8.13 5.78
CA GLU A 32 -3.53 9.45 5.32
C GLU A 32 -4.50 9.36 4.13
N SER A 33 -4.24 8.46 3.19
CA SER A 33 -5.09 8.24 2.02
C SER A 33 -6.47 7.73 2.41
N ILE A 34 -6.55 6.85 3.40
CA ILE A 34 -7.81 6.34 3.94
C ILE A 34 -8.59 7.49 4.59
N ILE A 35 -7.94 8.30 5.42
CA ILE A 35 -8.58 9.45 6.08
C ILE A 35 -9.13 10.42 5.03
N TYR A 36 -8.34 10.73 4.02
CA TYR A 36 -8.76 11.63 2.94
C TYR A 36 -9.97 11.09 2.17
N TYR A 37 -9.94 9.81 1.80
CA TYR A 37 -11.02 9.16 1.05
C TYR A 37 -12.34 9.17 1.84
N VAL A 38 -12.29 8.81 3.11
CA VAL A 38 -13.46 8.75 3.97
C VAL A 38 -14.06 10.15 4.16
N ARG A 39 -13.21 11.16 4.35
CA ARG A 39 -13.66 12.54 4.44
C ARG A 39 -14.34 13.00 3.16
N LYS A 40 -13.73 12.74 2.03
CA LYS A 40 -14.23 13.20 0.73
C LYS A 40 -15.52 12.50 0.31
N ASN A 41 -15.60 11.20 0.51
CA ASN A 41 -16.71 10.40 -0.02
C ASN A 41 -17.83 10.15 0.98
N TYR A 42 -17.56 10.28 2.27
CA TYR A 42 -18.55 10.02 3.32
C TYR A 42 -18.81 11.20 4.25
N ASN A 43 -18.10 12.33 4.07
CA ASN A 43 -18.16 13.49 4.97
C ASN A 43 -17.93 13.09 6.44
N LEU A 44 -17.06 12.13 6.66
CA LEU A 44 -16.75 11.60 7.97
C LEU A 44 -15.28 11.82 8.28
N LEU A 45 -14.99 12.47 9.40
CA LEU A 45 -13.64 12.63 9.89
C LEU A 45 -13.31 11.47 10.83
N ILE A 46 -12.31 10.67 10.44
CA ILE A 46 -11.78 9.60 11.27
C ILE A 46 -10.36 9.94 11.72
N GLY A 47 -9.96 9.38 12.88
CA GLY A 47 -8.61 9.57 13.39
C GLY A 47 -7.61 8.60 12.79
N GLU A 48 -6.33 8.86 13.03
CA GLU A 48 -5.23 8.02 12.54
C GLU A 48 -5.34 6.58 13.03
N ARG A 49 -5.75 6.38 14.28
CA ARG A 49 -5.92 5.04 14.87
C ARG A 49 -6.98 4.23 14.15
N THR A 50 -8.11 4.85 13.82
CA THR A 50 -9.18 4.20 13.07
C THR A 50 -8.71 3.85 11.66
N ALA A 51 -8.00 4.75 11.00
CA ALA A 51 -7.46 4.51 9.67
C ALA A 51 -6.43 3.37 9.68
N GLU A 52 -5.53 3.35 10.64
CA GLU A 52 -4.55 2.28 10.79
C GLU A 52 -5.22 0.94 11.05
N GLN A 53 -6.22 0.90 11.91
CA GLN A 53 -6.97 -0.32 12.19
C GLN A 53 -7.69 -0.83 10.93
N LEU A 54 -8.29 0.08 10.17
CA LEU A 54 -8.96 -0.26 8.91
C LEU A 54 -7.96 -0.81 7.89
N LYS A 55 -6.78 -0.22 7.80
CA LYS A 55 -5.68 -0.73 6.97
C LYS A 55 -5.33 -2.17 7.36
N MET A 56 -5.12 -2.41 8.63
CA MET A 56 -4.73 -3.73 9.13
C MET A 56 -5.81 -4.78 8.94
N ASP A 57 -7.07 -4.39 9.10
CA ASP A 57 -8.19 -5.33 9.05
C ASP A 57 -8.62 -5.69 7.64
N VAL A 58 -8.58 -4.75 6.68
CA VAL A 58 -9.27 -4.96 5.41
C VAL A 58 -8.58 -4.36 4.19
N ALA A 59 -7.52 -3.55 4.34
CA ALA A 59 -6.88 -2.95 3.17
C ALA A 59 -6.24 -4.01 2.28
N SER A 60 -6.42 -3.85 0.98
CA SER A 60 -5.84 -4.70 -0.06
C SER A 60 -5.18 -3.83 -1.13
N ALA A 61 -4.06 -4.30 -1.65
CA ALA A 61 -3.39 -3.65 -2.77
C ALA A 61 -4.19 -3.77 -4.08
N SER A 62 -5.13 -4.71 -4.15
CA SER A 62 -5.98 -4.96 -5.31
C SER A 62 -7.44 -4.66 -4.99
N VAL A 63 -8.04 -3.76 -5.78
CA VAL A 63 -9.48 -3.49 -5.69
C VAL A 63 -10.30 -4.73 -6.03
N GLU A 64 -9.85 -5.50 -7.01
CA GLU A 64 -10.56 -6.71 -7.45
C GLU A 64 -10.62 -7.77 -6.35
N PHE A 65 -9.51 -8.07 -5.71
CA PHE A 65 -9.48 -9.01 -4.58
C PHE A 65 -10.26 -8.48 -3.37
N ALA A 66 -10.29 -7.17 -3.19
CA ALA A 66 -11.02 -6.55 -2.07
C ALA A 66 -12.52 -6.80 -2.12
N LYS A 67 -13.08 -7.09 -3.30
CA LYS A 67 -14.52 -7.40 -3.45
C LYS A 67 -14.94 -8.63 -2.66
N GLU A 68 -14.01 -9.50 -2.35
CA GLU A 68 -14.26 -10.73 -1.58
C GLU A 68 -14.14 -10.52 -0.06
N LEU A 69 -13.69 -9.34 0.36
CA LEU A 69 -13.52 -9.02 1.78
C LEU A 69 -14.77 -8.38 2.36
N ASP A 70 -14.97 -8.58 3.66
CA ASP A 70 -16.14 -8.06 4.36
C ASP A 70 -16.07 -6.54 4.55
N SER A 71 -17.23 -5.90 4.57
CA SER A 71 -17.37 -4.51 4.97
C SER A 71 -16.97 -4.31 6.43
N GLN A 72 -16.51 -3.12 6.77
CA GLN A 72 -16.09 -2.76 8.12
C GLN A 72 -16.96 -1.63 8.67
N THR A 73 -17.22 -1.68 9.95
CA THR A 73 -17.89 -0.60 10.68
C THR A 73 -16.85 0.36 11.22
N ILE A 74 -16.97 1.64 10.91
CA ILE A 74 -16.06 2.69 11.41
C ILE A 74 -16.85 3.82 12.04
N ARG A 75 -16.21 4.53 12.96
CA ARG A 75 -16.78 5.64 13.71
C ARG A 75 -15.94 6.89 13.54
N GLY A 76 -16.61 8.01 13.46
CA GLY A 76 -15.94 9.30 13.35
C GLY A 76 -16.90 10.43 13.65
N ARG A 77 -16.52 11.63 13.22
CA ARG A 77 -17.36 12.82 13.35
C ARG A 77 -17.97 13.15 11.99
N ASP A 78 -19.28 13.28 11.97
CA ASP A 78 -19.98 13.78 10.78
C ASP A 78 -19.61 15.26 10.58
N LEU A 79 -19.06 15.59 9.42
CA LEU A 79 -18.62 16.96 9.12
C LEU A 79 -19.80 17.91 8.86
N VAL A 80 -20.98 17.38 8.56
CA VAL A 80 -22.20 18.19 8.37
C VAL A 80 -22.82 18.60 9.70
N THR A 81 -23.00 17.63 10.60
CA THR A 81 -23.65 17.87 11.89
C THR A 81 -22.70 18.15 13.05
N GLY A 82 -21.42 17.77 12.89
CA GLY A 82 -20.43 17.84 13.97
C GLY A 82 -20.57 16.74 15.02
N LEU A 83 -21.51 15.81 14.84
CA LEU A 83 -21.83 14.78 15.83
C LEU A 83 -21.14 13.45 15.49
N PRO A 84 -20.97 12.57 16.48
CA PRO A 84 -20.46 11.22 16.24
C PRO A 84 -21.36 10.46 15.28
N LYS A 85 -20.76 9.70 14.39
CA LYS A 85 -21.47 8.89 13.40
C LYS A 85 -20.73 7.58 13.15
N THR A 86 -21.51 6.55 12.92
CA THR A 86 -21.03 5.21 12.55
C THR A 86 -21.48 4.92 11.12
N ILE A 87 -20.55 4.42 10.30
CA ILE A 87 -20.87 3.99 8.93
C ILE A 87 -20.26 2.61 8.67
N GLU A 88 -20.78 1.94 7.65
CA GLU A 88 -20.13 0.77 7.07
C GLU A 88 -19.38 1.20 5.82
N ILE A 89 -18.12 0.76 5.69
CA ILE A 89 -17.30 0.99 4.51
C ILE A 89 -16.95 -0.34 3.85
N LYS A 90 -17.03 -0.38 2.54
CA LYS A 90 -16.67 -1.58 1.77
C LYS A 90 -15.15 -1.69 1.66
N ALA A 91 -14.66 -2.93 1.67
CA ALA A 91 -13.24 -3.20 1.44
C ALA A 91 -12.74 -2.65 0.10
N GLU A 92 -13.58 -2.68 -0.93
CA GLU A 92 -13.28 -2.08 -2.25
C GLU A 92 -12.98 -0.59 -2.16
N ASP A 93 -13.71 0.14 -1.32
CA ASP A 93 -13.51 1.56 -1.12
C ASP A 93 -12.17 1.84 -0.44
N VAL A 94 -11.81 1.02 0.53
CA VAL A 94 -10.50 1.11 1.21
C VAL A 94 -9.37 0.82 0.21
N ALA A 95 -9.53 -0.21 -0.61
CA ALA A 95 -8.55 -0.54 -1.64
C ALA A 95 -8.40 0.60 -2.67
N THR A 96 -9.52 1.21 -3.07
CA THR A 96 -9.51 2.36 -3.97
C THR A 96 -8.78 3.54 -3.35
N ALA A 97 -9.01 3.78 -2.06
CA ALA A 97 -8.38 4.89 -1.33
C ALA A 97 -6.86 4.85 -1.36
N ILE A 98 -6.27 3.67 -1.38
CA ILE A 98 -4.81 3.48 -1.27
C ILE A 98 -4.10 3.21 -2.59
N GLN A 99 -4.82 3.18 -3.73
CA GLN A 99 -4.23 2.81 -5.02
C GLN A 99 -3.08 3.71 -5.43
N GLU A 100 -3.15 5.01 -5.17
CA GLU A 100 -2.06 5.93 -5.50
C GLU A 100 -0.77 5.54 -4.78
N VAL A 101 -0.84 5.20 -3.50
CA VAL A 101 0.33 4.77 -2.74
C VAL A 101 0.88 3.45 -3.28
N VAL A 102 0.01 2.49 -3.58
CA VAL A 102 0.40 1.20 -4.16
C VAL A 102 1.11 1.40 -5.49
N GLU A 103 0.56 2.24 -6.36
CA GLU A 103 1.16 2.54 -7.67
C GLU A 103 2.53 3.20 -7.55
N GLU A 104 2.70 4.11 -6.61
CA GLU A 104 4.00 4.76 -6.35
C GLU A 104 5.06 3.74 -5.88
N ILE A 105 4.66 2.81 -5.03
CA ILE A 105 5.55 1.74 -4.57
C ILE A 105 5.95 0.84 -5.75
N ILE A 106 4.99 0.44 -6.57
CA ILE A 106 5.24 -0.39 -7.75
C ILE A 106 6.15 0.33 -8.74
N THR A 107 5.90 1.61 -8.96
CA THR A 107 6.75 2.43 -9.84
C THR A 107 8.19 2.47 -9.35
N ALA A 108 8.40 2.65 -8.04
CA ALA A 108 9.74 2.64 -7.46
C ALA A 108 10.45 1.29 -7.68
N ILE A 109 9.72 0.19 -7.56
CA ILE A 109 10.27 -1.16 -7.82
C ILE A 109 10.66 -1.30 -9.29
N LYS A 110 9.77 -0.90 -10.20
CA LYS A 110 10.05 -0.98 -11.65
C LYS A 110 11.26 -0.15 -12.05
N GLU A 111 11.33 1.08 -11.57
CA GLU A 111 12.44 1.99 -11.87
C GLU A 111 13.77 1.44 -11.34
N THR A 112 13.76 0.83 -10.17
CA THR A 112 14.96 0.20 -9.60
C THR A 112 15.41 -0.98 -10.47
N LEU A 113 14.48 -1.80 -10.95
CA LEU A 113 14.77 -2.91 -11.86
C LEU A 113 15.30 -2.41 -13.22
N GLU A 114 14.73 -1.33 -13.74
CA GLU A 114 15.17 -0.73 -15.01
C GLU A 114 16.60 -0.18 -14.95
N GLU A 115 17.03 0.29 -13.79
CA GLU A 115 18.40 0.78 -13.55
C GLU A 115 19.42 -0.35 -13.35
N THR A 116 18.95 -1.58 -13.22
CA THR A 116 19.77 -2.76 -12.99
C THR A 116 20.30 -3.31 -14.31
N SER A 117 21.56 -3.80 -14.35
CA SER A 117 22.13 -4.38 -15.55
C SER A 117 21.33 -5.61 -16.04
N PRO A 118 21.37 -5.92 -17.34
CA PRO A 118 20.61 -7.07 -17.89
C PRO A 118 20.91 -8.40 -17.20
N GLU A 119 22.16 -8.67 -16.87
CA GLU A 119 22.55 -9.91 -16.21
C GLU A 119 21.96 -10.03 -14.82
N ILE A 120 22.01 -8.95 -14.03
CA ILE A 120 21.46 -8.92 -12.67
C ILE A 120 19.94 -8.95 -12.72
N ALA A 121 19.31 -8.24 -13.66
CA ALA A 121 17.87 -8.28 -13.86
C ALA A 121 17.37 -9.69 -14.18
N ALA A 122 18.12 -10.43 -14.98
CA ALA A 122 17.82 -11.83 -15.28
C ALA A 122 17.87 -12.70 -14.03
N ASP A 123 18.86 -12.47 -13.17
CA ASP A 123 19.00 -13.22 -11.91
C ASP A 123 17.83 -12.93 -10.94
N VAL A 124 17.28 -11.72 -10.96
CA VAL A 124 16.12 -11.35 -10.14
C VAL A 124 14.90 -12.21 -10.49
N ILE A 125 14.72 -12.58 -11.76
CA ILE A 125 13.63 -13.46 -12.19
C ILE A 125 13.71 -14.81 -11.46
N ASP A 126 14.92 -15.35 -11.29
CA ASP A 126 15.12 -16.64 -10.62
C ASP A 126 14.99 -16.55 -9.09
N HIS A 127 15.44 -15.48 -8.50
CA HIS A 127 15.46 -15.30 -7.03
C HIS A 127 14.22 -14.59 -6.49
N GLY A 128 13.54 -13.80 -7.33
CA GLY A 128 12.35 -13.06 -6.94
C GLY A 128 12.64 -11.78 -6.15
N ILE A 129 11.55 -11.18 -5.67
CA ILE A 129 11.58 -9.97 -4.86
C ILE A 129 11.20 -10.35 -3.42
N VAL A 130 12.03 -9.93 -2.46
CA VAL A 130 11.76 -10.15 -1.03
C VAL A 130 11.12 -8.91 -0.45
N LEU A 131 9.96 -9.06 0.18
CA LEU A 131 9.23 -7.97 0.84
C LEU A 131 9.49 -8.02 2.35
N THR A 132 9.84 -6.88 2.93
CA THR A 132 10.07 -6.71 4.36
C THR A 132 9.37 -5.47 4.89
N GLY A 133 9.28 -5.36 6.21
CA GLY A 133 8.62 -4.25 6.88
C GLY A 133 7.12 -4.49 7.09
N GLY A 134 6.50 -3.66 7.93
CA GLY A 134 5.08 -3.81 8.28
C GLY A 134 4.14 -3.64 7.09
N GLY A 135 4.47 -2.72 6.16
CA GLY A 135 3.68 -2.50 4.95
C GLY A 135 3.70 -3.67 3.97
N ALA A 136 4.70 -4.54 4.07
CA ALA A 136 4.77 -5.76 3.25
C ALA A 136 3.63 -6.74 3.55
N GLN A 137 2.96 -6.59 4.69
CA GLN A 137 1.82 -7.40 5.09
C GLN A 137 0.49 -6.96 4.45
N LEU A 138 0.49 -5.88 3.67
CA LEU A 138 -0.69 -5.44 2.94
C LEU A 138 -1.20 -6.58 2.05
N ARG A 139 -2.49 -6.89 2.19
CA ARG A 139 -3.12 -8.01 1.45
C ARG A 139 -2.94 -7.84 -0.05
N HIS A 140 -2.58 -8.93 -0.72
CA HIS A 140 -2.44 -9.03 -2.17
C HIS A 140 -1.33 -8.17 -2.77
N LEU A 141 -0.48 -7.56 -1.94
CA LEU A 141 0.65 -6.77 -2.42
C LEU A 141 1.65 -7.64 -3.22
N PRO A 142 2.02 -8.85 -2.75
CA PRO A 142 2.89 -9.73 -3.53
C PRO A 142 2.34 -10.04 -4.91
N GLU A 143 1.05 -10.34 -5.02
CA GLU A 143 0.39 -10.66 -6.29
C GLU A 143 0.38 -9.47 -7.24
N VAL A 144 0.09 -8.28 -6.72
CA VAL A 144 0.07 -7.05 -7.52
C VAL A 144 1.48 -6.70 -8.03
N ILE A 145 2.50 -6.85 -7.19
CA ILE A 145 3.89 -6.63 -7.58
C ILE A 145 4.32 -7.64 -8.64
N ALA A 146 4.01 -8.93 -8.45
CA ALA A 146 4.36 -9.98 -9.39
C ALA A 146 3.72 -9.75 -10.76
N GLU A 147 2.47 -9.35 -10.81
CA GLU A 147 1.77 -9.02 -12.06
C GLU A 147 2.41 -7.82 -12.76
N ALA A 148 2.75 -6.78 -12.01
CA ALA A 148 3.32 -5.55 -12.57
C ALA A 148 4.76 -5.71 -13.06
N THR A 149 5.57 -6.53 -12.39
CA THR A 149 7.00 -6.69 -12.67
C THR A 149 7.33 -7.97 -13.43
N LYS A 150 6.41 -8.92 -13.44
CA LYS A 150 6.62 -10.28 -14.00
C LYS A 150 7.69 -11.08 -13.26
N VAL A 151 7.87 -10.76 -12.00
CA VAL A 151 8.84 -11.44 -11.12
C VAL A 151 8.16 -12.25 -10.04
#